data_51eebbba5e20debc9a2ebd28a5f198cc
#
_entry.id   51eebbba5e20debc9a2ebd28a5f198cc
#
_cell.length_a   1.000
_cell.length_b   1.000
_cell.length_c   1.000
_cell.angle_alpha   90.00
_cell.angle_beta   90.00
_cell.angle_gamma   90.00
#
_symmetry.space_group_name_H-M   'P 1'
#
loop_
_entity.id
_entity.type
_entity.pdbx_description
1 polymer ?
#
loop_
_entity_poly.entity_id
_entity_poly.type
_entity_poly.pdbx_seq_one_letter_code
_entity_poly.pdbx_strand_id
1 'polypeptide(L)'
;MLLFERAVSVLGWQATGSGYICNPPVLDTDQDFVLYSVDLRTARKELEALGYTYSVKDVEKYKLGKTDPFQMYNSFDAYRHPENNHNLIVVNKATDFTRWKVATLVAKELNITDKALRIMLFRAIRSGGTLYQPADAIVEAGEA
;
A
#
# COMPACT_ATOMS: atom_id res chain seq x y z
N MET A 1 -17.64 12.23 -1.52
CA MET A 1 -16.37 12.15 -2.27
C MET A 1 -15.20 12.25 -1.30
N LEU A 2 -14.24 11.35 -1.44
CA LEU A 2 -13.03 11.41 -0.63
C LEU A 2 -12.16 12.56 -1.11
N LEU A 3 -11.45 13.19 -0.19
CA LEU A 3 -10.69 14.40 -0.51
C LEU A 3 -9.63 14.15 -1.60
N PHE A 4 -8.92 13.03 -1.54
CA PHE A 4 -7.88 12.73 -2.51
C PHE A 4 -8.40 12.52 -3.94
N GLU A 5 -9.70 12.24 -4.10
CA GLU A 5 -10.29 12.10 -5.45
C GLU A 5 -10.28 13.39 -6.25
N ARG A 6 -10.00 14.51 -5.59
CA ARG A 6 -9.85 15.81 -6.26
C ARG A 6 -8.49 15.96 -6.95
N ALA A 7 -7.55 15.07 -6.68
CA ALA A 7 -6.25 15.09 -7.34
C ALA A 7 -6.41 14.54 -8.76
N VAL A 8 -6.08 15.36 -9.75
CA VAL A 8 -6.28 14.98 -11.15
C VAL A 8 -5.32 13.89 -11.61
N SER A 9 -4.21 13.71 -10.92
CA SER A 9 -3.22 12.69 -11.25
C SER A 9 -3.57 11.31 -10.68
N VAL A 10 -4.59 11.20 -9.84
CA VAL A 10 -5.01 9.92 -9.28
C VAL A 10 -5.90 9.21 -10.30
N LEU A 11 -5.41 8.11 -10.84
CA LEU A 11 -6.10 7.33 -11.86
C LEU A 11 -7.01 6.25 -11.28
N GLY A 12 -6.81 5.88 -10.02
CA GLY A 12 -7.64 4.90 -9.36
C GLY A 12 -7.23 4.76 -7.91
N TRP A 13 -8.13 4.17 -7.11
CA TRP A 13 -7.86 3.94 -5.70
C TRP A 13 -8.63 2.74 -5.17
N GLN A 14 -8.18 2.22 -4.04
CA GLN A 14 -8.79 1.09 -3.36
C GLN A 14 -8.58 1.25 -1.86
N ALA A 15 -9.64 1.07 -1.08
CA ALA A 15 -9.49 0.93 0.37
C ALA A 15 -8.72 -0.37 0.65
N THR A 16 -7.78 -0.31 1.56
CA THR A 16 -6.87 -1.43 1.78
C THR A 16 -6.52 -1.58 3.27
N GLY A 17 -5.72 -2.48 3.58
CA GLY A 17 -4.88 -2.78 4.76
C GLY A 17 -5.41 -2.64 6.18
N SER A 18 -6.24 -1.68 6.49
CA SER A 18 -6.66 -1.41 7.87
C SER A 18 -7.79 -2.34 8.31
N GLY A 19 -8.19 -2.20 9.58
CA GLY A 19 -9.33 -2.92 10.12
C GLY A 19 -10.65 -2.62 9.43
N TYR A 20 -10.73 -1.56 8.63
CA TYR A 20 -11.92 -1.24 7.85
C TYR A 20 -12.30 -2.31 6.84
N ILE A 21 -11.35 -3.11 6.37
CA ILE A 21 -11.63 -4.19 5.42
C ILE A 21 -12.13 -5.45 6.08
N CYS A 22 -12.14 -5.52 7.40
CA CYS A 22 -12.61 -6.67 8.15
C CYS A 22 -14.13 -6.69 8.25
N ASN A 23 -14.69 -7.84 8.55
CA ASN A 23 -16.12 -8.00 8.81
C ASN A 23 -16.32 -8.58 10.20
N PRO A 24 -16.87 -7.81 11.16
CA PRO A 24 -17.28 -6.40 11.02
C PRO A 24 -16.08 -5.45 10.92
N PRO A 25 -16.25 -4.30 10.25
CA PRO A 25 -15.16 -3.34 10.16
C PRO A 25 -14.79 -2.75 11.51
N VAL A 26 -13.50 -2.51 11.70
CA VAL A 26 -13.00 -1.79 12.87
C VAL A 26 -12.95 -0.30 12.51
N LEU A 27 -13.91 0.46 13.02
CA LEU A 27 -14.17 1.83 12.56
C LEU A 27 -13.37 2.91 13.28
N ASP A 28 -12.67 2.55 14.37
CA ASP A 28 -11.86 3.49 15.14
C ASP A 28 -10.39 3.52 14.73
N THR A 29 -10.06 2.84 13.66
CA THR A 29 -8.69 2.81 13.13
C THR A 29 -8.56 3.78 11.95
N ASP A 30 -7.32 4.02 11.54
CA ASP A 30 -7.04 4.82 10.34
C ASP A 30 -7.60 4.12 9.10
N GLN A 31 -8.10 4.91 8.17
CA GLN A 31 -8.51 4.40 6.87
C GLN A 31 -7.31 4.41 5.93
N ASP A 32 -6.96 3.24 5.44
CA ASP A 32 -5.85 3.08 4.50
C ASP A 32 -6.38 3.01 3.06
N PHE A 33 -5.72 3.72 2.17
CA PHE A 33 -6.04 3.69 0.75
C PHE A 33 -4.78 3.53 -0.06
N VAL A 34 -4.86 2.76 -1.14
CA VAL A 34 -3.81 2.74 -2.15
C VAL A 34 -4.32 3.49 -3.37
N LEU A 35 -3.48 4.39 -3.89
CA LEU A 35 -3.78 5.23 -5.04
C LEU A 35 -2.79 4.89 -6.16
N TYR A 36 -3.28 4.95 -7.40
CA TYR A 36 -2.43 4.77 -8.56
C TYR A 36 -2.25 6.10 -9.28
N SER A 37 -0.99 6.48 -9.49
CA SER A 37 -0.64 7.66 -10.27
C SER A 37 0.65 7.36 -11.03
N VAL A 38 0.69 7.64 -12.33
CA VAL A 38 1.89 7.41 -13.12
C VAL A 38 3.02 8.39 -12.79
N ASP A 39 2.68 9.51 -12.18
CA ASP A 39 3.64 10.56 -11.82
C ASP A 39 3.53 10.90 -10.34
N LEU A 40 4.45 10.33 -9.53
CA LEU A 40 4.46 10.55 -8.09
C LEU A 40 4.71 12.01 -7.73
N ARG A 41 5.47 12.73 -8.54
CA ARG A 41 5.78 14.13 -8.27
C ARG A 41 4.54 15.02 -8.41
N THR A 42 3.78 14.81 -9.48
CA THR A 42 2.53 15.55 -9.68
C THR A 42 1.50 15.17 -8.61
N ALA A 43 1.38 13.90 -8.31
CA ALA A 43 0.49 13.44 -7.24
C ALA A 43 0.83 14.12 -5.91
N ARG A 44 2.13 14.23 -5.59
CA ARG A 44 2.57 14.88 -4.36
C ARG A 44 2.12 16.32 -4.28
N LYS A 45 2.32 17.08 -5.34
CA LYS A 45 1.89 18.49 -5.37
C LYS A 45 0.40 18.63 -5.14
N GLU A 46 -0.38 17.79 -5.80
CA GLU A 46 -1.84 17.87 -5.69
C GLU A 46 -2.32 17.42 -4.30
N LEU A 47 -1.74 16.36 -3.76
CA LEU A 47 -2.14 15.88 -2.44
C LEU A 47 -1.73 16.86 -1.34
N GLU A 48 -0.54 17.46 -1.45
CA GLU A 48 -0.13 18.48 -0.50
C GLU A 48 -1.04 19.70 -0.56
N ALA A 49 -1.49 20.08 -1.75
CA ALA A 49 -2.46 21.16 -1.91
C ALA A 49 -3.80 20.86 -1.26
N LEU A 50 -4.13 19.58 -1.10
CA LEU A 50 -5.35 19.13 -0.43
C LEU A 50 -5.15 18.93 1.08
N GLY A 51 -3.97 19.22 1.61
CA GLY A 51 -3.69 19.14 3.04
C GLY A 51 -3.07 17.82 3.49
N TYR A 52 -2.75 16.91 2.58
CA TYR A 52 -2.03 15.70 2.93
C TYR A 52 -0.55 16.01 3.16
N THR A 53 0.05 15.30 4.09
CA THR A 53 1.46 15.47 4.44
C THR A 53 2.23 14.20 4.08
N TYR A 54 3.34 14.36 3.38
CA TYR A 54 4.23 13.25 3.05
C TYR A 54 4.76 12.61 4.33
N SER A 55 4.68 11.30 4.41
CA SER A 55 5.07 10.55 5.61
C SER A 55 6.25 9.64 5.32
N VAL A 56 7.44 10.11 5.66
CA VAL A 56 8.66 9.30 5.55
C VAL A 56 8.54 8.03 6.40
N LYS A 57 7.96 8.15 7.58
CA LYS A 57 7.76 7.01 8.48
C LYS A 57 6.95 5.90 7.82
N ASP A 58 5.88 6.25 7.14
CA ASP A 58 5.04 5.26 6.47
C ASP A 58 5.73 4.68 5.23
N VAL A 59 6.48 5.49 4.49
CA VAL A 59 7.28 4.97 3.38
C VAL A 59 8.24 3.90 3.88
N GLU A 60 8.93 4.14 4.97
CA GLU A 60 9.84 3.15 5.55
C GLU A 60 9.11 1.91 6.03
N LYS A 61 7.93 2.09 6.64
CA LYS A 61 7.12 1.00 7.16
C LYS A 61 6.66 0.04 6.07
N TYR A 62 6.30 0.57 4.90
CA TYR A 62 5.74 -0.24 3.82
C TYR A 62 6.77 -0.77 2.83
N LYS A 63 8.04 -0.46 3.00
CA LYS A 63 9.08 -1.05 2.19
C LYS A 63 9.11 -2.56 2.36
N LEU A 64 9.38 -3.27 1.27
CA LEU A 64 9.41 -4.72 1.26
C LEU A 64 10.71 -5.30 1.83
N GLY A 65 11.55 -4.46 2.39
CA GLY A 65 12.78 -4.87 3.05
C GLY A 65 14.01 -4.53 2.22
N LYS A 66 15.14 -4.38 2.91
CA LYS A 66 16.39 -3.95 2.27
C LYS A 66 16.96 -5.00 1.34
N THR A 67 16.60 -6.26 1.55
CA THR A 67 17.12 -7.38 0.76
C THR A 67 16.22 -7.78 -0.37
N ASP A 68 15.07 -7.11 -0.53
CA ASP A 68 14.15 -7.37 -1.61
C ASP A 68 14.78 -6.90 -2.93
N PRO A 69 15.08 -7.80 -3.88
CA PRO A 69 15.70 -7.40 -5.15
C PRO A 69 14.76 -6.56 -6.02
N PHE A 70 13.47 -6.55 -5.72
CA PHE A 70 12.47 -5.80 -6.47
C PHE A 70 12.15 -4.46 -5.83
N GLN A 71 12.78 -4.11 -4.71
CA GLN A 71 12.50 -2.87 -4.00
C GLN A 71 12.65 -1.64 -4.88
N MET A 72 13.63 -1.65 -5.78
CA MET A 72 13.84 -0.55 -6.70
C MET A 72 12.66 -0.33 -7.66
N TYR A 73 11.83 -1.34 -7.86
CA TYR A 73 10.67 -1.27 -8.73
C TYR A 73 9.38 -0.91 -7.98
N ASN A 74 9.44 -0.89 -6.67
CA ASN A 74 8.31 -0.57 -5.82
C ASN A 74 8.37 0.88 -5.38
N SER A 75 8.49 1.80 -6.36
CA SER A 75 8.48 3.22 -6.06
C SER A 75 7.09 3.65 -5.61
N PHE A 76 7.03 4.23 -4.43
CA PHE A 76 5.77 4.71 -3.88
C PHE A 76 6.02 5.84 -2.89
N ASP A 77 4.97 6.61 -2.64
CA ASP A 77 4.94 7.62 -1.59
C ASP A 77 3.85 7.27 -0.60
N ALA A 78 3.94 7.84 0.59
CA ALA A 78 2.92 7.68 1.61
C ALA A 78 2.56 9.04 2.20
N TYR A 79 1.27 9.23 2.52
CA TYR A 79 0.75 10.49 3.03
C TYR A 79 -0.24 10.25 4.17
N ARG A 80 -0.38 11.25 5.02
CA ARG A 80 -1.39 11.31 6.06
C ARG A 80 -2.12 12.63 6.00
N HIS A 81 -3.36 12.65 6.47
CA HIS A 81 -4.10 13.90 6.61
C HIS A 81 -4.41 14.13 8.08
N PRO A 82 -4.10 15.32 8.62
CA PRO A 82 -4.27 15.56 10.06
C PRO A 82 -5.71 15.57 10.53
N GLU A 83 -6.66 15.77 9.64
CA GLU A 83 -8.05 15.98 10.02
C GLU A 83 -8.98 14.80 9.73
N ASN A 84 -8.63 13.91 8.79
CA ASN A 84 -9.56 12.87 8.34
C ASN A 84 -9.05 11.45 8.46
N ASN A 85 -7.99 11.23 9.20
CA ASN A 85 -7.49 9.89 9.54
C ASN A 85 -7.20 9.01 8.32
N HIS A 86 -6.85 9.63 7.21
CA HIS A 86 -6.49 8.90 6.00
C HIS A 86 -5.01 8.60 5.96
N ASN A 87 -4.67 7.36 5.63
CA ASN A 87 -3.32 6.95 5.27
C ASN A 87 -3.35 6.59 3.80
N LEU A 88 -2.54 7.27 3.01
CA LEU A 88 -2.49 7.05 1.57
C LEU A 88 -1.17 6.41 1.19
N ILE A 89 -1.24 5.41 0.34
CA ILE A 89 -0.07 4.84 -0.32
C ILE A 89 -0.27 5.11 -1.80
N VAL A 90 0.67 5.82 -2.43
CA VAL A 90 0.57 6.18 -3.84
C VAL A 90 1.63 5.41 -4.60
N VAL A 91 1.20 4.56 -5.51
CA VAL A 91 2.09 3.75 -6.33
C VAL A 91 2.08 4.26 -7.78
N ASN A 92 3.20 4.10 -8.48
CA ASN A 92 3.32 4.60 -9.85
C ASN A 92 3.35 3.48 -10.90
N LYS A 93 3.11 2.24 -10.49
CA LYS A 93 3.06 1.11 -11.40
C LYS A 93 1.73 0.38 -11.27
N ALA A 94 1.12 0.08 -12.40
CA ALA A 94 -0.15 -0.64 -12.43
C ALA A 94 -0.05 -2.00 -11.75
N THR A 95 1.09 -2.69 -11.92
CA THR A 95 1.30 -3.99 -11.26
C THR A 95 1.30 -3.88 -9.75
N ASP A 96 1.91 -2.84 -9.19
CA ASP A 96 1.91 -2.63 -7.74
C ASP A 96 0.50 -2.34 -7.26
N PHE A 97 -0.23 -1.51 -7.97
CA PHE A 97 -1.61 -1.20 -7.64
C PHE A 97 -2.47 -2.46 -7.64
N THR A 98 -2.32 -3.31 -8.67
CA THR A 98 -3.03 -4.57 -8.76
C THR A 98 -2.71 -5.50 -7.60
N ARG A 99 -1.46 -5.59 -7.20
CA ARG A 99 -1.04 -6.42 -6.07
C ARG A 99 -1.67 -5.95 -4.76
N TRP A 100 -1.74 -4.64 -4.54
CA TRP A 100 -2.45 -4.11 -3.38
C TRP A 100 -3.93 -4.49 -3.40
N LYS A 101 -4.56 -4.41 -4.56
CA LYS A 101 -5.97 -4.78 -4.72
C LYS A 101 -6.19 -6.26 -4.46
N VAL A 102 -5.34 -7.12 -5.01
CA VAL A 102 -5.45 -8.57 -4.80
C VAL A 102 -5.28 -8.90 -3.33
N ALA A 103 -4.28 -8.32 -2.67
CA ALA A 103 -4.07 -8.55 -1.24
C ALA A 103 -5.30 -8.13 -0.43
N THR A 104 -5.90 -7.01 -0.77
CA THR A 104 -7.11 -6.51 -0.11
C THR A 104 -8.26 -7.49 -0.29
N LEU A 105 -8.49 -7.97 -1.52
CA LEU A 105 -9.56 -8.91 -1.81
C LEU A 105 -9.39 -10.23 -1.06
N VAL A 106 -8.17 -10.76 -1.02
CA VAL A 106 -7.88 -11.99 -0.29
C VAL A 106 -8.11 -11.80 1.22
N ALA A 107 -7.63 -10.68 1.77
CA ALA A 107 -7.82 -10.39 3.20
C ALA A 107 -9.31 -10.28 3.55
N LYS A 108 -10.11 -9.69 2.67
CA LYS A 108 -11.56 -9.56 2.88
C LYS A 108 -12.26 -10.91 2.75
N GLU A 109 -11.95 -11.67 1.71
CA GLU A 109 -12.55 -12.99 1.49
C GLU A 109 -12.29 -13.94 2.66
N LEU A 110 -11.06 -13.95 3.16
CA LEU A 110 -10.68 -14.80 4.28
C LEU A 110 -10.97 -14.17 5.64
N ASN A 111 -11.44 -12.92 5.64
CA ASN A 111 -11.68 -12.12 6.84
C ASN A 111 -10.54 -12.22 7.85
N ILE A 112 -9.34 -11.86 7.39
CA ILE A 112 -8.13 -11.94 8.21
C ILE A 112 -8.12 -10.78 9.20
N THR A 113 -8.62 -11.02 10.40
CA THR A 113 -8.73 -9.99 11.44
C THR A 113 -7.43 -9.80 12.21
N ASP A 114 -6.55 -10.78 12.21
CA ASP A 114 -5.25 -10.68 12.87
C ASP A 114 -4.34 -9.74 12.07
N LYS A 115 -3.89 -8.68 12.72
CA LYS A 115 -3.06 -7.66 12.06
C LYS A 115 -1.74 -8.22 11.53
N ALA A 116 -1.09 -9.08 12.30
CA ALA A 116 0.19 -9.66 11.90
C ALA A 116 0.02 -10.52 10.65
N LEU A 117 -1.04 -11.33 10.61
CA LEU A 117 -1.33 -12.15 9.44
C LEU A 117 -1.67 -11.30 8.22
N ARG A 118 -2.40 -10.19 8.39
CA ARG A 118 -2.67 -9.28 7.27
C ARG A 118 -1.37 -8.70 6.72
N ILE A 119 -0.47 -8.26 7.59
CA ILE A 119 0.82 -7.72 7.16
C ILE A 119 1.61 -8.76 6.36
N MET A 120 1.66 -9.99 6.84
CA MET A 120 2.35 -11.07 6.13
C MET A 120 1.72 -11.33 4.77
N LEU A 121 0.41 -11.39 4.70
CA LEU A 121 -0.30 -11.60 3.44
C LEU A 121 -0.01 -10.50 2.43
N PHE A 122 -0.09 -9.25 2.86
CA PHE A 122 0.16 -8.12 1.98
C PHE A 122 1.59 -8.13 1.45
N ARG A 123 2.56 -8.42 2.31
CA ARG A 123 3.96 -8.52 1.89
C ARG A 123 4.17 -9.64 0.87
N ALA A 124 3.56 -10.80 1.11
CA ALA A 124 3.69 -11.93 0.21
C ALA A 124 3.14 -11.61 -1.18
N ILE A 125 1.96 -11.02 -1.24
CA ILE A 125 1.32 -10.70 -2.53
C ILE A 125 2.05 -9.55 -3.23
N ARG A 126 2.43 -8.52 -2.49
CA ARG A 126 3.13 -7.37 -3.06
C ARG A 126 4.50 -7.74 -3.61
N SER A 127 5.14 -8.75 -3.07
CA SER A 127 6.42 -9.25 -3.56
C SER A 127 6.29 -10.20 -4.75
N GLY A 128 5.11 -10.27 -5.36
CA GLY A 128 4.88 -11.05 -6.57
C GLY A 128 4.40 -12.45 -6.32
N GLY A 129 3.76 -12.69 -5.17
CA GLY A 129 3.26 -14.01 -4.83
C GLY A 129 4.33 -14.93 -4.26
N THR A 130 5.58 -14.51 -4.28
CA THR A 130 6.64 -15.19 -3.55
C THR A 130 6.51 -14.77 -2.10
N LEU A 131 6.37 -15.72 -1.20
CA LEU A 131 6.39 -15.40 0.21
C LEU A 131 7.67 -14.61 0.47
N TYR A 132 7.54 -13.43 1.06
CA TYR A 132 8.72 -12.62 1.33
C TYR A 132 9.72 -13.43 2.14
N GLN A 133 10.92 -13.50 1.63
CA GLN A 133 11.93 -14.40 2.15
C GLN A 133 13.21 -13.65 2.46
N PRO A 134 14.03 -14.18 3.38
CA PRO A 134 15.37 -13.69 3.56
C PRO A 134 16.17 -13.73 2.26
N ALA A 135 17.22 -12.93 2.17
CA ALA A 135 18.01 -12.82 0.94
C ALA A 135 18.53 -14.16 0.43
N ASP A 136 18.92 -15.06 1.32
CA ASP A 136 19.38 -16.37 0.95
C ASP A 136 18.31 -17.20 0.24
N ALA A 137 17.09 -17.14 0.73
CA ALA A 137 15.98 -17.84 0.10
C ALA A 137 15.65 -17.25 -1.25
N ILE A 138 15.76 -15.93 -1.41
CA ILE A 138 15.58 -15.28 -2.71
C ILE A 138 16.62 -15.75 -3.69
N VAL A 139 17.86 -15.88 -3.28
CA VAL A 139 18.95 -16.38 -4.11
C VAL A 139 18.65 -17.79 -4.58
N GLU A 140 18.21 -18.66 -3.67
CA GLU A 140 17.83 -20.02 -4.02
C GLU A 140 16.70 -20.05 -5.06
N ALA A 141 15.70 -19.24 -4.88
CA ALA A 141 14.61 -19.14 -5.83
C ALA A 141 15.11 -18.64 -7.19
N GLY A 142 16.06 -17.72 -7.18
CA GLY A 142 16.66 -17.24 -8.42
C GLY A 142 17.50 -18.28 -9.14
N GLU A 143 18.07 -19.22 -8.41
CA GLU A 143 18.86 -20.31 -8.97
C GLU A 143 17.98 -21.43 -9.54
N ALA A 144 16.81 -21.55 -9.04
CA ALA A 144 15.89 -22.54 -9.50
C ALA A 144 15.34 -22.18 -10.87
#